data_065016dc5b98f09fd0b3e0e6e82166e1
#
_entry.id   065016dc5b98f09fd0b3e0e6e82166e1
#
_cell.length_a   1.000
_cell.length_b   1.000
_cell.length_c   1.000
_cell.angle_alpha   90.00
_cell.angle_beta   90.00
_cell.angle_gamma   90.00
#
_symmetry.space_group_name_H-M   'P 1'
#
loop_
_entity.id
_entity.type
_entity.pdbx_description
1 polymer ?
#
loop_
_entity_poly.entity_id
_entity_poly.type
_entity_poly.pdbx_seq_one_letter_code
_entity_poly.pdbx_strand_id
1 'polypeptide(L)'
;MNCECAICKDNKPFELPKEIVDAARDGNLVLFCGAGISTENKNVLPFTLYSTVKEDLGLKNEEISFSEIMQQYCNKPNGRKKLLQLIHQRFSYIHSFPEIERQATAFHRELAEIYPIQTIITTNWDTYFEDYCGALPITIPEDFSFWDNSSRYVLKIHGSINNLSSIIVTKDDYEKCFH
;
A
#
# COMPACT_ATOMS: atom_id res chain seq x y z
N MET A 1 15.57 16.99 -15.01
CA MET A 1 14.51 16.46 -15.87
C MET A 1 13.34 17.43 -15.79
N ASN A 2 12.92 18.02 -16.90
CA ASN A 2 11.72 18.89 -16.87
C ASN A 2 10.49 17.98 -16.87
N CYS A 3 9.71 18.04 -15.79
CA CYS A 3 8.44 17.36 -15.71
C CYS A 3 7.43 18.01 -16.69
N GLU A 4 6.77 17.20 -17.53
CA GLU A 4 5.76 17.68 -18.48
C GLU A 4 4.32 17.65 -17.94
N CYS A 5 4.13 17.39 -16.64
CA CYS A 5 2.80 17.41 -16.04
C CYS A 5 2.19 18.83 -16.05
N ALA A 6 0.86 18.94 -15.97
CA ALA A 6 0.15 20.22 -16.03
C ALA A 6 0.65 21.22 -14.96
N ILE A 7 1.00 20.73 -13.76
CA ILE A 7 1.51 21.56 -12.66
C ILE A 7 2.89 22.13 -12.97
N CYS A 8 3.80 21.32 -13.56
CA CYS A 8 5.13 21.79 -13.93
C CYS A 8 5.12 22.68 -15.17
N LYS A 9 4.18 22.46 -16.12
CA LYS A 9 3.99 23.32 -17.30
C LYS A 9 3.54 24.74 -16.94
N ASP A 10 2.74 24.88 -15.88
CA ASP A 10 2.29 26.19 -15.39
C ASP A 10 3.33 26.93 -14.55
N ASN A 11 4.51 26.34 -14.32
CA ASN A 11 5.63 26.91 -13.54
C ASN A 11 5.20 27.50 -12.16
N LYS A 12 4.11 26.98 -11.59
CA LYS A 12 3.67 27.39 -10.26
C LYS A 12 4.48 26.60 -9.23
N PRO A 13 5.21 27.27 -8.32
CA PRO A 13 5.86 26.57 -7.23
C PRO A 13 4.82 25.82 -6.40
N PHE A 14 5.08 24.55 -6.09
CA PHE A 14 4.26 23.81 -5.15
C PHE A 14 4.63 24.25 -3.74
N GLU A 15 3.72 24.94 -3.07
CA GLU A 15 3.88 25.30 -1.66
C GLU A 15 2.98 24.43 -0.81
N LEU A 16 3.58 23.74 0.16
CA LEU A 16 2.82 23.03 1.18
C LEU A 16 2.12 24.04 2.10
N PRO A 17 0.83 23.87 2.42
CA PRO A 17 0.17 24.66 3.45
C PRO A 17 0.98 24.66 4.74
N LYS A 18 1.09 25.83 5.36
CA LYS A 18 1.89 25.99 6.58
C LYS A 18 1.42 25.05 7.71
N GLU A 19 0.12 24.84 7.80
CA GLU A 19 -0.51 23.96 8.78
C GLU A 19 -0.02 22.51 8.67
N ILE A 20 0.21 22.02 7.45
CA ILE A 20 0.78 20.68 7.22
C ILE A 20 2.24 20.63 7.66
N VAL A 21 3.01 21.67 7.32
CA VAL A 21 4.42 21.76 7.72
C VAL A 21 4.56 21.84 9.24
N ASP A 22 3.74 22.64 9.89
CA ASP A 22 3.74 22.79 11.34
C ASP A 22 3.30 21.48 12.01
N ALA A 23 2.23 20.84 11.54
CA ALA A 23 1.78 19.53 12.05
C ALA A 23 2.85 18.45 11.90
N ALA A 24 3.58 18.45 10.78
CA ALA A 24 4.70 17.50 10.57
C ALA A 24 5.83 17.77 11.57
N ARG A 25 6.22 19.05 11.74
CA ARG A 25 7.27 19.45 12.69
C ARG A 25 6.94 19.09 14.14
N ASP A 26 5.67 19.25 14.51
CA ASP A 26 5.19 18.98 15.86
C ASP A 26 4.91 17.48 16.11
N GLY A 27 5.16 16.60 15.13
CA GLY A 27 4.90 15.17 15.24
C GLY A 27 3.41 14.78 15.22
N ASN A 28 2.54 15.69 14.80
CA ASN A 28 1.06 15.51 14.80
C ASN A 28 0.51 15.12 13.42
N LEU A 29 1.38 15.00 12.41
CA LEU A 29 0.95 14.60 11.07
C LEU A 29 0.84 13.08 10.97
N VAL A 30 -0.33 12.60 10.56
CA VAL A 30 -0.57 11.20 10.22
C VAL A 30 -0.64 11.06 8.71
N LEU A 31 0.12 10.13 8.15
CA LEU A 31 0.03 9.80 6.73
C LEU A 31 -0.93 8.65 6.49
N PHE A 32 -1.81 8.80 5.48
CA PHE A 32 -2.62 7.70 4.97
C PHE A 32 -2.16 7.36 3.55
N CYS A 33 -1.69 6.13 3.36
CA CYS A 33 -1.07 5.69 2.11
C CYS A 33 -1.77 4.47 1.53
N GLY A 34 -1.98 4.48 0.20
CA GLY A 34 -2.50 3.35 -0.55
C GLY A 34 -1.48 2.80 -1.55
N ALA A 35 -1.83 1.71 -2.24
CA ALA A 35 -0.93 0.95 -3.11
C ALA A 35 -0.40 1.72 -4.34
N GLY A 36 -1.00 2.87 -4.66
CA GLY A 36 -0.51 3.74 -5.74
C GLY A 36 0.88 4.35 -5.50
N ILE A 37 1.36 4.36 -4.26
CA ILE A 37 2.74 4.80 -3.93
C ILE A 37 3.78 3.72 -4.23
N SER A 38 3.37 2.46 -4.44
CA SER A 38 4.25 1.30 -4.61
C SER A 38 3.77 0.37 -5.74
N THR A 39 3.18 -0.76 -5.40
CA THR A 39 2.91 -1.88 -6.31
C THR A 39 1.84 -1.62 -7.37
N GLU A 40 0.91 -0.71 -7.14
CA GLU A 40 -0.13 -0.32 -8.10
C GLU A 40 0.23 0.96 -8.89
N ASN A 41 1.47 1.42 -8.76
CA ASN A 41 2.00 2.51 -9.58
C ASN A 41 2.33 1.98 -10.99
N LYS A 42 1.78 2.60 -12.03
CA LYS A 42 1.99 2.21 -13.44
C LYS A 42 3.45 2.27 -13.89
N ASN A 43 4.28 3.08 -13.22
CA ASN A 43 5.73 3.13 -13.49
C ASN A 43 6.48 1.93 -12.89
N VAL A 44 5.89 1.23 -11.94
CA VAL A 44 6.46 0.03 -11.30
C VAL A 44 6.04 -1.20 -12.08
N LEU A 45 4.72 -1.41 -12.23
CA LEU A 45 4.18 -2.53 -12.98
C LEU A 45 3.11 -2.03 -13.97
N PRO A 46 3.13 -2.47 -15.24
CA PRO A 46 2.18 -2.04 -16.25
C PRO A 46 0.77 -2.62 -16.07
N PHE A 47 0.62 -3.58 -15.15
CA PHE A 47 -0.64 -4.26 -14.84
C PHE A 47 -0.90 -4.24 -13.34
N THR A 48 -2.18 -4.15 -12.97
CA THR A 48 -2.64 -4.16 -11.57
C THR A 48 -3.05 -5.56 -11.14
N LEU A 49 -3.13 -5.81 -9.83
CA LEU A 49 -3.72 -7.06 -9.32
C LEU A 49 -5.17 -7.20 -9.81
N TYR A 50 -5.91 -6.10 -9.83
CA TYR A 50 -7.28 -6.06 -10.35
C TYR A 50 -7.36 -6.54 -11.80
N SER A 51 -6.51 -6.01 -12.69
CA SER A 51 -6.52 -6.39 -14.10
C SER A 51 -6.15 -7.87 -14.31
N THR A 52 -5.19 -8.38 -13.55
CA THR A 52 -4.79 -9.80 -13.60
C THR A 52 -5.94 -10.72 -13.20
N VAL A 53 -6.59 -10.43 -12.07
CA VAL A 53 -7.73 -11.24 -11.59
C VAL A 53 -8.92 -11.14 -12.55
N LYS A 54 -9.18 -9.96 -13.11
CA LYS A 54 -10.25 -9.73 -14.09
C LYS A 54 -10.04 -10.56 -15.36
N GLU A 55 -8.81 -10.63 -15.84
CA GLU A 55 -8.43 -11.44 -16.99
C GLU A 55 -8.60 -12.94 -16.72
N ASP A 56 -8.12 -13.43 -15.56
CA ASP A 56 -8.29 -14.82 -15.12
C ASP A 56 -9.75 -15.25 -14.96
N LEU A 57 -10.64 -14.29 -14.66
CA LEU A 57 -12.07 -14.51 -14.58
C LEU A 57 -12.76 -14.46 -15.96
N GLY A 58 -12.07 -13.98 -17.01
CA GLY A 58 -12.62 -13.80 -18.35
C GLY A 58 -13.59 -12.62 -18.47
N LEU A 59 -13.56 -11.67 -17.55
CA LEU A 59 -14.45 -10.52 -17.49
C LEU A 59 -13.91 -9.37 -18.35
N LYS A 60 -14.61 -8.97 -19.41
CA LYS A 60 -14.05 -7.97 -20.36
C LYS A 60 -14.57 -6.54 -20.12
N ASN A 61 -15.83 -6.32 -19.81
CA ASN A 61 -16.48 -4.99 -19.86
C ASN A 61 -17.31 -4.64 -18.61
N GLU A 62 -17.20 -5.36 -17.52
CA GLU A 62 -17.98 -5.12 -16.32
C GLU A 62 -17.23 -4.17 -15.39
N GLU A 63 -17.94 -3.14 -14.89
CA GLU A 63 -17.45 -2.33 -13.78
C GLU A 63 -17.81 -3.03 -12.46
N ILE A 64 -16.84 -3.76 -11.91
CA ILE A 64 -16.95 -4.50 -10.66
C ILE A 64 -15.98 -3.87 -9.65
N SER A 65 -16.39 -3.70 -8.40
CA SER A 65 -15.51 -3.20 -7.35
C SER A 65 -14.35 -4.16 -7.10
N PHE A 66 -13.22 -3.62 -6.57
CA PHE A 66 -12.04 -4.41 -6.25
C PHE A 66 -12.37 -5.58 -5.31
N SER A 67 -13.07 -5.32 -4.20
CA SER A 67 -13.41 -6.34 -3.22
C SER A 67 -14.35 -7.42 -3.76
N GLU A 68 -15.26 -7.04 -4.66
CA GLU A 68 -16.21 -7.97 -5.27
C GLU A 68 -15.56 -8.88 -6.31
N ILE A 69 -14.64 -8.36 -7.14
CA ILE A 69 -13.92 -9.20 -8.10
C ILE A 69 -12.99 -10.20 -7.40
N MET A 70 -12.36 -9.77 -6.28
CA MET A 70 -11.55 -10.67 -5.46
C MET A 70 -12.41 -11.73 -4.76
N GLN A 71 -13.63 -11.38 -4.35
CA GLN A 71 -14.61 -12.34 -3.83
C GLN A 71 -15.00 -13.39 -4.86
N GLN A 72 -15.33 -12.97 -6.09
CA GLN A 72 -15.66 -13.90 -7.18
C GLN A 72 -14.49 -14.85 -7.48
N TYR A 73 -13.26 -14.33 -7.43
CA TYR A 73 -12.07 -15.16 -7.61
C TYR A 73 -11.90 -16.18 -6.47
N CYS A 74 -12.09 -15.76 -5.23
CA CYS A 74 -12.00 -16.63 -4.05
C CYS A 74 -13.08 -17.71 -4.02
N ASN A 75 -14.23 -17.49 -4.63
CA ASN A 75 -15.32 -18.47 -4.73
C ASN A 75 -14.99 -19.65 -5.66
N LYS A 76 -13.94 -19.55 -6.50
CA LYS A 76 -13.45 -20.67 -7.31
C LYS A 76 -12.72 -21.72 -6.44
N PRO A 77 -12.64 -22.98 -6.88
CA PRO A 77 -11.85 -24.01 -6.18
C PRO A 77 -10.41 -23.55 -5.91
N ASN A 78 -10.01 -23.57 -4.64
CA ASN A 78 -8.72 -23.04 -4.16
C ASN A 78 -8.49 -21.54 -4.45
N GLY A 79 -9.54 -20.76 -4.71
CA GLY A 79 -9.44 -19.37 -5.14
C GLY A 79 -8.67 -18.49 -4.15
N ARG A 80 -8.97 -18.56 -2.84
CA ARG A 80 -8.24 -17.81 -1.81
C ARG A 80 -6.73 -18.11 -1.82
N LYS A 81 -6.36 -19.39 -1.90
CA LYS A 81 -4.95 -19.80 -1.97
C LYS A 81 -4.27 -19.25 -3.22
N LYS A 82 -4.94 -19.32 -4.38
CA LYS A 82 -4.41 -18.79 -5.65
C LYS A 82 -4.26 -17.27 -5.59
N LEU A 83 -5.23 -16.57 -5.02
CA LEU A 83 -5.16 -15.11 -4.86
C LEU A 83 -3.97 -14.69 -3.99
N LEU A 84 -3.76 -15.34 -2.85
CA LEU A 84 -2.61 -15.07 -1.99
C LEU A 84 -1.28 -15.39 -2.69
N GLN A 85 -1.24 -16.44 -3.52
CA GLN A 85 -0.07 -16.75 -4.35
C GLN A 85 0.20 -15.67 -5.40
N LEU A 86 -0.84 -15.14 -6.06
CA LEU A 86 -0.68 -14.01 -7.01
C LEU A 86 -0.14 -12.77 -6.32
N ILE A 87 -0.66 -12.42 -5.13
CA ILE A 87 -0.16 -11.31 -4.32
C ILE A 87 1.32 -11.54 -4.00
N HIS A 88 1.68 -12.70 -3.48
CA HIS A 88 3.06 -13.02 -3.12
C HIS A 88 4.00 -12.99 -4.34
N GLN A 89 3.58 -13.57 -5.48
CA GLN A 89 4.37 -13.55 -6.72
C GLN A 89 4.63 -12.14 -7.21
N ARG A 90 3.66 -11.23 -7.07
CA ARG A 90 3.80 -9.82 -7.45
C ARG A 90 4.91 -9.14 -6.66
N PHE A 91 4.96 -9.33 -5.34
CA PHE A 91 6.04 -8.79 -4.50
C PHE A 91 7.38 -9.45 -4.80
N SER A 92 7.40 -10.79 -4.94
CA SER A 92 8.64 -11.52 -5.30
C SER A 92 9.20 -11.06 -6.65
N TYR A 93 8.34 -10.76 -7.62
CA TYR A 93 8.76 -10.21 -8.90
C TYR A 93 9.43 -8.84 -8.73
N ILE A 94 8.82 -7.94 -7.99
CA ILE A 94 9.40 -6.61 -7.73
C ILE A 94 10.78 -6.74 -7.07
N HIS A 95 10.91 -7.54 -6.03
CA HIS A 95 12.18 -7.77 -5.32
C HIS A 95 13.26 -8.44 -6.20
N SER A 96 12.87 -9.19 -7.22
CA SER A 96 13.82 -9.86 -8.12
C SER A 96 14.51 -8.89 -9.09
N PHE A 97 13.99 -7.66 -9.24
CA PHE A 97 14.51 -6.67 -10.17
C PHE A 97 14.83 -5.35 -9.44
N PRO A 98 16.12 -5.07 -9.12
CA PRO A 98 16.53 -3.92 -8.31
C PRO A 98 16.01 -2.57 -8.84
N GLU A 99 15.90 -2.42 -10.16
CA GLU A 99 15.39 -1.18 -10.76
C GLU A 99 13.90 -0.98 -10.51
N ILE A 100 13.11 -2.07 -10.58
CA ILE A 100 11.67 -2.04 -10.29
C ILE A 100 11.46 -1.80 -8.79
N GLU A 101 12.24 -2.48 -7.95
CA GLU A 101 12.19 -2.30 -6.49
C GLU A 101 12.54 -0.86 -6.10
N ARG A 102 13.56 -0.27 -6.72
CA ARG A 102 13.93 1.13 -6.48
C ARG A 102 12.79 2.09 -6.79
N GLN A 103 12.04 1.85 -7.87
CA GLN A 103 10.86 2.64 -8.23
C GLN A 103 9.69 2.40 -7.27
N ALA A 104 9.43 1.16 -6.89
CA ALA A 104 8.37 0.79 -5.96
C ALA A 104 8.56 1.37 -4.56
N THR A 105 9.82 1.58 -4.16
CA THR A 105 10.20 2.04 -2.82
C THR A 105 10.62 3.50 -2.77
N ALA A 106 10.54 4.24 -3.89
CA ALA A 106 10.99 5.62 -3.97
C ALA A 106 10.32 6.52 -2.91
N PHE A 107 8.99 6.44 -2.78
CA PHE A 107 8.25 7.19 -1.77
C PHE A 107 8.72 6.87 -0.34
N HIS A 108 8.94 5.59 -0.05
CA HIS A 108 9.34 5.13 1.29
C HIS A 108 10.73 5.63 1.66
N ARG A 109 11.65 5.67 0.71
CA ARG A 109 13.01 6.20 0.91
C ARG A 109 13.02 7.69 1.19
N GLU A 110 12.21 8.47 0.46
CA GLU A 110 12.06 9.90 0.72
C GLU A 110 11.40 10.16 2.08
N LEU A 111 10.38 9.36 2.43
CA LEU A 111 9.71 9.46 3.73
C LEU A 111 10.65 9.11 4.89
N ALA A 112 11.60 8.21 4.68
CA ALA A 112 12.58 7.84 5.70
C ALA A 112 13.34 9.05 6.25
N GLU A 113 13.62 10.03 5.40
CA GLU A 113 14.33 11.27 5.78
C GLU A 113 13.46 12.28 6.56
N ILE A 114 12.14 12.05 6.61
CA ILE A 114 11.20 12.94 7.30
C ILE A 114 10.89 12.38 8.69
N TYR A 115 11.84 12.53 9.61
CA TYR A 115 11.79 11.95 10.96
C TYR A 115 10.57 12.35 11.80
N PRO A 116 10.01 13.58 11.71
CA PRO A 116 8.86 13.96 12.54
C PRO A 116 7.57 13.22 12.22
N ILE A 117 7.46 12.60 11.04
CA ILE A 117 6.29 11.80 10.67
C ILE A 117 6.44 10.41 11.29
N GLN A 118 5.75 10.16 12.39
CA GLN A 118 5.87 8.92 13.16
C GLN A 118 4.70 7.96 12.98
N THR A 119 3.55 8.45 12.54
CA THR A 119 2.34 7.62 12.38
C THR A 119 1.94 7.52 10.92
N ILE A 120 1.90 6.29 10.43
CA ILE A 120 1.49 5.95 9.07
C ILE A 120 0.31 4.98 9.16
N ILE A 121 -0.72 5.21 8.36
CA ILE A 121 -1.83 4.27 8.16
C ILE A 121 -1.76 3.81 6.71
N THR A 122 -1.86 2.52 6.46
CA THR A 122 -1.79 2.00 5.09
C THR A 122 -2.77 0.86 4.84
N THR A 123 -3.27 0.82 3.61
CA THR A 123 -3.99 -0.33 3.06
C THR A 123 -3.05 -1.31 2.35
N ASN A 124 -1.76 -1.01 2.25
CA ASN A 124 -0.79 -1.83 1.54
C ASN A 124 -0.39 -3.06 2.35
N TRP A 125 -0.20 -4.17 1.65
CA TRP A 125 0.26 -5.43 2.25
C TRP A 125 1.78 -5.57 2.27
N ASP A 126 2.51 -4.77 1.44
CA ASP A 126 3.98 -4.82 1.36
C ASP A 126 4.65 -4.42 2.68
N THR A 127 5.95 -4.67 2.79
CA THR A 127 6.77 -4.36 3.97
C THR A 127 7.65 -3.13 3.78
N TYR A 128 7.35 -2.30 2.79
CA TYR A 128 8.26 -1.23 2.41
C TYR A 128 8.40 -0.13 3.47
N PHE A 129 7.37 0.14 4.27
CA PHE A 129 7.49 1.05 5.40
C PHE A 129 8.40 0.50 6.49
N GLU A 130 8.31 -0.81 6.74
CA GLU A 130 9.17 -1.52 7.68
C GLU A 130 10.63 -1.51 7.18
N ASP A 131 10.84 -1.92 5.94
CA ASP A 131 12.16 -2.17 5.35
C ASP A 131 12.93 -0.88 5.06
N TYR A 132 12.25 0.20 4.64
CA TYR A 132 12.89 1.44 4.18
C TYR A 132 12.69 2.64 5.10
N CYS A 133 11.65 2.65 5.94
CA CYS A 133 11.39 3.73 6.90
C CYS A 133 11.66 3.31 8.35
N GLY A 134 11.99 2.04 8.60
CA GLY A 134 12.17 1.52 9.95
C GLY A 134 10.89 1.56 10.80
N ALA A 135 9.72 1.55 10.17
CA ALA A 135 8.45 1.60 10.87
C ALA A 135 8.11 0.25 11.51
N LEU A 136 7.60 0.27 12.74
CA LEU A 136 7.11 -0.92 13.42
C LEU A 136 5.67 -1.21 12.97
N PRO A 137 5.37 -2.43 12.47
CA PRO A 137 4.04 -2.74 11.98
C PRO A 137 3.06 -3.00 13.11
N ILE A 138 1.87 -2.41 12.99
CA ILE A 138 0.67 -2.73 13.77
C ILE A 138 -0.31 -3.39 12.81
N THR A 139 -0.47 -4.70 12.95
CA THR A 139 -1.28 -5.52 12.02
C THR A 139 -2.50 -6.11 12.71
N ILE A 140 -2.42 -6.35 14.01
CA ILE A 140 -3.49 -6.87 14.86
C ILE A 140 -3.63 -6.00 16.13
N PRO A 141 -4.77 -6.02 16.82
CA PRO A 141 -4.99 -5.20 18.02
C PRO A 141 -3.95 -5.39 19.12
N GLU A 142 -3.43 -6.59 19.29
CA GLU A 142 -2.44 -6.93 20.31
C GLU A 142 -1.11 -6.19 20.11
N ASP A 143 -0.77 -5.83 18.87
CA ASP A 143 0.47 -5.10 18.54
C ASP A 143 0.47 -3.69 19.18
N PHE A 144 -0.71 -3.10 19.50
CA PHE A 144 -0.79 -1.82 20.18
C PHE A 144 -0.17 -1.82 21.58
N SER A 145 0.03 -3.00 22.17
CA SER A 145 0.73 -3.11 23.46
C SER A 145 2.20 -2.66 23.38
N PHE A 146 2.78 -2.63 22.18
CA PHE A 146 4.16 -2.19 21.92
C PHE A 146 4.25 -0.72 21.49
N TRP A 147 3.11 -0.01 21.40
CA TRP A 147 3.09 1.40 20.98
C TRP A 147 3.77 2.29 22.01
N ASP A 148 4.73 3.08 21.57
CA ASP A 148 5.37 4.15 22.33
C ASP A 148 5.48 5.42 21.46
N ASN A 149 5.95 6.51 22.06
CA ASN A 149 6.12 7.78 21.34
C ASN A 149 7.55 7.97 20.76
N SER A 150 8.39 6.96 20.82
CA SER A 150 9.80 7.06 20.38
C SER A 150 10.04 6.45 19.01
N SER A 151 9.10 5.66 18.50
CA SER A 151 9.23 4.88 17.29
C SER A 151 8.27 5.34 16.19
N ARG A 152 8.64 5.08 14.94
CA ARG A 152 7.71 5.23 13.82
C ARG A 152 6.86 3.97 13.69
N TYR A 153 5.55 4.14 13.53
CA TYR A 153 4.60 3.03 13.40
C TYR A 153 3.87 3.07 12.07
N VAL A 154 3.58 1.89 11.53
CA VAL A 154 2.71 1.72 10.38
C VAL A 154 1.53 0.81 10.74
N LEU A 155 0.32 1.39 10.74
CA LEU A 155 -0.93 0.67 10.96
C LEU A 155 -1.38 0.07 9.63
N LYS A 156 -1.31 -1.24 9.53
CA LYS A 156 -1.63 -2.02 8.32
C LYS A 156 -3.07 -2.51 8.40
N ILE A 157 -4.01 -1.60 8.09
CA ILE A 157 -5.45 -1.85 8.28
C ILE A 157 -6.03 -2.94 7.36
N HIS A 158 -5.32 -3.31 6.31
CA HIS A 158 -5.67 -4.45 5.45
C HIS A 158 -4.73 -5.66 5.62
N GLY A 159 -3.97 -5.69 6.71
CA GLY A 159 -3.05 -6.79 7.00
C GLY A 159 -1.70 -6.68 6.29
N SER A 160 -0.91 -7.74 6.33
CA SER A 160 0.46 -7.78 5.83
C SER A 160 0.76 -9.07 5.07
N ILE A 161 1.63 -8.97 4.06
CA ILE A 161 2.13 -10.14 3.32
C ILE A 161 2.92 -11.10 4.22
N ASN A 162 3.50 -10.60 5.32
CA ASN A 162 4.18 -11.42 6.32
C ASN A 162 3.21 -12.23 7.21
N ASN A 163 1.92 -11.85 7.22
CA ASN A 163 0.85 -12.59 7.88
C ASN A 163 -0.33 -12.76 6.92
N LEU A 164 -0.30 -13.80 6.09
CA LEU A 164 -1.29 -14.03 5.04
C LEU A 164 -2.74 -14.15 5.57
N SER A 165 -2.91 -14.57 6.83
CA SER A 165 -4.23 -14.68 7.45
C SER A 165 -4.85 -13.31 7.79
N SER A 166 -4.03 -12.26 7.94
CA SER A 166 -4.48 -10.90 8.20
C SER A 166 -4.94 -10.14 6.96
N ILE A 167 -4.69 -10.67 5.76
CA ILE A 167 -5.00 -9.96 4.49
C ILE A 167 -6.49 -9.80 4.30
N ILE A 168 -6.93 -8.55 4.23
CA ILE A 168 -8.29 -8.11 3.92
C ILE A 168 -8.32 -7.72 2.44
N VAL A 169 -9.09 -8.45 1.62
CA VAL A 169 -9.09 -8.26 0.17
C VAL A 169 -10.44 -8.56 -0.48
N THR A 170 -11.28 -9.41 0.13
CA THR A 170 -12.60 -9.79 -0.38
C THR A 170 -13.72 -9.02 0.31
N LYS A 171 -14.89 -9.01 -0.28
CA LYS A 171 -16.09 -8.44 0.34
C LYS A 171 -16.36 -9.06 1.72
N ASP A 172 -16.27 -10.39 1.83
CA ASP A 172 -16.45 -11.10 3.10
C ASP A 172 -15.39 -10.71 4.15
N ASP A 173 -14.14 -10.42 3.73
CA ASP A 173 -13.10 -9.95 4.65
C ASP A 173 -13.47 -8.57 5.23
N TYR A 174 -13.95 -7.64 4.40
CA TYR A 174 -14.41 -6.32 4.86
C TYR A 174 -15.62 -6.42 5.79
N GLU A 175 -16.60 -7.26 5.47
CA GLU A 175 -17.79 -7.44 6.32
C GLU A 175 -17.43 -7.96 7.73
N LYS A 176 -16.43 -8.85 7.84
CA LYS A 176 -15.95 -9.36 9.13
C LYS A 176 -15.25 -8.32 9.99
N CYS A 177 -14.68 -7.27 9.39
CA CYS A 177 -14.01 -6.21 10.14
C CYS A 177 -14.99 -5.26 10.87
N PHE A 178 -16.28 -5.29 10.52
CA PHE A 178 -17.30 -4.43 11.11
C PHE A 178 -18.17 -5.14 12.18
N HIS A 179 -17.85 -6.38 12.47
CA HIS A 179 -18.53 -7.21 13.48
C HIS A 179 -17.54 -7.68 14.56
#